data_17d71937f85bdd0c6731d4c5184745be
#
_entry.id   17d71937f85bdd0c6731d4c5184745be
#
_cell.length_a   1.000
_cell.length_b   1.000
_cell.length_c   1.000
_cell.angle_alpha   90.00
_cell.angle_beta   90.00
_cell.angle_gamma   90.00
#
_symmetry.space_group_name_H-M   'P 1'
#
loop_
_entity.id
_entity.type
_entity.pdbx_description
1 polymer ?
#
loop_
_entity_poly.entity_id
_entity_poly.type
_entity_poly.pdbx_seq_one_letter_code
_entity_poly.pdbx_strand_id
1 'polypeptide(L)'
;MEESILHGGEKELLELKKTLQEKNRYNTVLDSMDAAVDEQKLKIEQRKADIEKEMNLEVKRRREAVAAPFYEEIASCEVELQKARDERSRKREEIIGQMIAEEKEMYEKRKENLEKQRKLIGQTEGVPGICTTRLFLAFFCPRTGKDALILVIGLVILFLVLPMTVYFGAYGGNDRQALTGIYLAFIVVFYTLYLLINNLVKDKYLVGINKLLKVAEELEKLEANRKKREKELENLPDSALDLGEFDEEVNRLQAVIEELNKQKDVAILNFDSDERRHVAIGQEVQEKFKPEIDHMNAVLEETISSYEKMQQEYDKFLNDRRIEERYGILLQAEPDIFSQTVIDELIFYLTHSDAENISKAIIKRKKKLGQPAND
;
A
#
# COMPACT_ATOMS: atom_id res chain seq x y z
N MET A 1 -81.28 -18.52 32.00
CA MET A 1 -80.80 -17.22 31.49
C MET A 1 -80.23 -17.32 30.09
N GLU A 2 -79.78 -18.49 29.66
CA GLU A 2 -79.07 -18.69 28.38
C GLU A 2 -79.96 -18.64 27.13
N GLU A 3 -81.23 -19.08 27.21
CA GLU A 3 -82.19 -18.97 26.08
C GLU A 3 -82.62 -17.51 25.78
N SER A 4 -82.40 -16.60 26.71
CA SER A 4 -82.82 -15.21 26.63
C SER A 4 -82.03 -14.40 25.55
N ILE A 5 -80.74 -14.70 25.26
CA ILE A 5 -79.89 -13.91 24.33
C ILE A 5 -80.31 -14.14 22.87
N LEU A 6 -80.61 -15.37 22.44
CA LEU A 6 -81.08 -15.67 21.08
C LEU A 6 -82.36 -14.96 20.76
N HIS A 7 -83.26 -14.71 21.80
CA HIS A 7 -84.42 -13.93 21.71
C HIS A 7 -84.22 -12.42 21.87
N GLY A 8 -83.01 -12.00 22.12
CA GLY A 8 -82.60 -10.59 22.22
C GLY A 8 -82.69 -9.86 20.89
N GLY A 9 -82.53 -8.56 20.97
CA GLY A 9 -82.64 -7.65 19.83
C GLY A 9 -81.35 -6.90 19.53
N GLU A 10 -81.48 -5.77 18.86
CA GLU A 10 -80.38 -4.90 18.45
C GLU A 10 -79.42 -4.44 19.62
N LYS A 11 -80.08 -4.21 20.79
CA LYS A 11 -79.31 -3.70 21.98
C LYS A 11 -78.25 -4.68 22.46
N GLU A 12 -78.54 -5.96 22.47
CA GLU A 12 -77.66 -7.04 22.87
C GLU A 12 -76.45 -7.17 21.90
N LEU A 13 -76.73 -7.08 20.60
CA LEU A 13 -75.66 -7.09 19.58
C LEU A 13 -74.79 -5.83 19.64
N LEU A 14 -75.37 -4.67 19.90
CA LEU A 14 -74.64 -3.43 20.10
C LEU A 14 -73.74 -3.49 21.36
N GLU A 15 -74.23 -4.11 22.46
CA GLU A 15 -73.44 -4.34 23.66
C GLU A 15 -72.26 -5.30 23.40
N LEU A 16 -72.51 -6.42 22.68
CA LEU A 16 -71.47 -7.34 22.23
C LEU A 16 -70.42 -6.62 21.36
N LYS A 17 -70.89 -5.85 20.38
CA LYS A 17 -69.98 -5.05 19.51
C LYS A 17 -69.08 -4.14 20.31
N LYS A 18 -69.61 -3.36 21.25
CA LYS A 18 -68.82 -2.49 22.12
C LYS A 18 -67.78 -3.28 22.96
N THR A 19 -68.21 -4.39 23.54
CA THR A 19 -67.37 -5.24 24.36
C THR A 19 -66.22 -5.83 23.54
N LEU A 20 -66.49 -6.25 22.30
CA LEU A 20 -65.43 -6.74 21.41
C LEU A 20 -64.50 -5.62 20.93
N GLN A 21 -65.02 -4.43 20.71
CA GLN A 21 -64.17 -3.27 20.39
C GLN A 21 -63.24 -2.90 21.56
N GLU A 22 -63.76 -2.93 22.80
CA GLU A 22 -62.94 -2.72 24.00
C GLU A 22 -61.89 -3.83 24.15
N LYS A 23 -62.28 -5.12 23.95
CA LYS A 23 -61.33 -6.25 23.95
C LYS A 23 -60.19 -6.08 22.93
N ASN A 24 -60.56 -5.72 21.69
CA ASN A 24 -59.58 -5.49 20.63
C ASN A 24 -58.67 -4.30 20.94
N ARG A 25 -59.20 -3.25 21.57
CA ARG A 25 -58.38 -2.10 22.03
C ARG A 25 -57.35 -2.53 23.08
N TYR A 26 -57.76 -3.34 24.08
CA TYR A 26 -56.82 -3.87 25.08
C TYR A 26 -55.75 -4.73 24.43
N ASN A 27 -56.12 -5.63 23.51
CA ASN A 27 -55.15 -6.46 22.82
C ASN A 27 -54.15 -5.60 22.04
N THR A 28 -54.60 -4.62 21.27
CA THR A 28 -53.74 -3.73 20.50
C THR A 28 -52.75 -2.95 21.41
N VAL A 29 -53.25 -2.48 22.58
CA VAL A 29 -52.38 -1.76 23.55
C VAL A 29 -51.39 -2.72 24.17
N LEU A 30 -51.78 -3.91 24.59
CA LEU A 30 -50.91 -4.93 25.15
C LEU A 30 -49.83 -5.37 24.13
N ASP A 31 -50.21 -5.65 22.90
CA ASP A 31 -49.26 -5.99 21.83
C ASP A 31 -48.22 -4.87 21.60
N SER A 32 -48.68 -3.60 21.63
CA SER A 32 -47.81 -2.45 21.49
C SER A 32 -46.86 -2.26 22.67
N MET A 33 -47.32 -2.56 23.88
CA MET A 33 -46.50 -2.50 25.10
C MET A 33 -45.49 -3.65 25.15
N ASP A 34 -45.89 -4.86 24.75
CA ASP A 34 -44.97 -6.02 24.67
C ASP A 34 -43.84 -5.74 23.67
N ALA A 35 -44.18 -5.23 22.49
CA ALA A 35 -43.20 -4.79 21.49
C ALA A 35 -42.28 -3.71 22.05
N ALA A 36 -42.77 -2.77 22.85
CA ALA A 36 -41.94 -1.74 23.48
C ALA A 36 -40.99 -2.31 24.54
N VAL A 37 -41.44 -3.31 25.32
CA VAL A 37 -40.60 -4.03 26.29
C VAL A 37 -39.44 -4.75 25.56
N ASP A 38 -39.75 -5.44 24.47
CA ASP A 38 -38.72 -6.16 23.71
C ASP A 38 -37.77 -5.22 23.00
N GLU A 39 -38.21 -4.09 22.49
CA GLU A 39 -37.36 -3.04 21.94
C GLU A 39 -36.38 -2.47 22.98
N GLN A 40 -36.88 -2.22 24.20
CA GLN A 40 -36.02 -1.73 25.30
C GLN A 40 -34.99 -2.75 25.74
N LYS A 41 -35.35 -4.04 25.84
CA LYS A 41 -34.39 -5.13 26.11
C LYS A 41 -33.30 -5.18 25.06
N LEU A 42 -33.69 -5.14 23.79
CA LEU A 42 -32.74 -5.16 22.67
C LEU A 42 -31.76 -3.97 22.73
N LYS A 43 -32.26 -2.76 23.02
CA LYS A 43 -31.42 -1.57 23.17
C LYS A 43 -30.42 -1.72 24.32
N ILE A 44 -30.81 -2.30 25.45
CA ILE A 44 -29.90 -2.55 26.57
C ILE A 44 -28.83 -3.57 26.19
N GLU A 45 -29.18 -4.65 25.49
CA GLU A 45 -28.21 -5.64 25.04
C GLU A 45 -27.22 -5.04 24.03
N GLN A 46 -27.70 -4.25 23.06
CA GLN A 46 -26.84 -3.55 22.09
C GLN A 46 -25.88 -2.60 22.83
N ARG A 47 -26.39 -1.86 23.81
CA ARG A 47 -25.53 -0.92 24.57
C ARG A 47 -24.47 -1.65 25.39
N LYS A 48 -24.81 -2.77 26.02
CA LYS A 48 -23.83 -3.61 26.71
C LYS A 48 -22.73 -4.12 25.77
N ALA A 49 -23.13 -4.58 24.58
CA ALA A 49 -22.16 -5.00 23.55
C ALA A 49 -21.26 -3.86 23.08
N ASP A 50 -21.77 -2.63 22.98
CA ASP A 50 -20.98 -1.47 22.61
C ASP A 50 -20.02 -1.04 23.73
N ILE A 51 -20.42 -1.16 25.02
CA ILE A 51 -19.55 -0.95 26.18
C ILE A 51 -18.39 -1.96 26.16
N GLU A 52 -18.66 -3.21 25.80
CA GLU A 52 -17.61 -4.24 25.69
C GLU A 52 -16.61 -3.89 24.56
N LYS A 53 -17.07 -3.36 23.44
CA LYS A 53 -16.20 -2.84 22.37
C LYS A 53 -15.36 -1.65 22.86
N GLU A 54 -15.97 -0.71 23.59
CA GLU A 54 -15.23 0.43 24.15
C GLU A 54 -14.17 -0.03 25.17
N MET A 55 -14.47 -1.05 25.95
CA MET A 55 -13.51 -1.67 26.87
C MET A 55 -12.27 -2.20 26.14
N ASN A 56 -12.51 -2.94 25.04
CA ASN A 56 -11.42 -3.47 24.21
C ASN A 56 -10.60 -2.36 23.54
N LEU A 57 -11.26 -1.28 23.10
CA LEU A 57 -10.59 -0.10 22.55
C LEU A 57 -9.73 0.62 23.59
N GLU A 58 -10.20 0.76 24.84
CA GLU A 58 -9.45 1.40 25.91
C GLU A 58 -8.22 0.55 26.32
N VAL A 59 -8.37 -0.77 26.38
CA VAL A 59 -7.23 -1.69 26.58
C VAL A 59 -6.19 -1.49 25.48
N LYS A 60 -6.62 -1.44 24.23
CA LYS A 60 -5.73 -1.21 23.09
C LYS A 60 -5.02 0.15 23.19
N ARG A 61 -5.75 1.20 23.52
CA ARG A 61 -5.19 2.55 23.69
C ARG A 61 -4.14 2.61 24.79
N ARG A 62 -4.40 1.97 25.95
CA ARG A 62 -3.43 1.91 27.04
C ARG A 62 -2.22 1.06 26.71
N ARG A 63 -2.39 -0.02 25.93
CA ARG A 63 -1.29 -0.81 25.39
C ARG A 63 -0.41 0.01 24.46
N GLU A 64 -1.00 0.79 23.58
CA GLU A 64 -0.28 1.72 22.69
C GLU A 64 0.45 2.81 23.48
N ALA A 65 -0.18 3.35 24.55
CA ALA A 65 0.44 4.33 25.42
C ALA A 65 1.67 3.80 26.17
N VAL A 66 1.70 2.51 26.52
CA VAL A 66 2.88 1.86 27.09
C VAL A 66 4.01 1.74 26.08
N ALA A 67 3.69 1.54 24.80
CA ALA A 67 4.68 1.40 23.73
C ALA A 67 5.16 2.77 23.19
N ALA A 68 4.37 3.83 23.30
CA ALA A 68 4.63 5.15 22.71
C ALA A 68 6.03 5.73 23.03
N PRO A 69 6.51 5.78 24.28
CA PRO A 69 7.81 6.34 24.61
C PRO A 69 8.95 5.57 23.91
N PHE A 70 8.84 4.24 23.78
CA PHE A 70 9.83 3.45 23.07
C PHE A 70 9.86 3.75 21.58
N TYR A 71 8.71 4.01 20.95
CA TYR A 71 8.66 4.42 19.55
C TYR A 71 9.35 5.76 19.31
N GLU A 72 9.18 6.72 20.21
CA GLU A 72 9.83 8.03 20.11
C GLU A 72 11.35 7.90 20.27
N GLU A 73 11.83 7.12 21.25
CA GLU A 73 13.26 6.87 21.46
C GLU A 73 13.88 6.10 20.30
N ILE A 74 13.21 5.05 19.80
CA ILE A 74 13.67 4.29 18.63
C ILE A 74 13.77 5.20 17.41
N ALA A 75 12.75 6.00 17.13
CA ALA A 75 12.76 6.93 16.00
C ALA A 75 13.90 7.96 16.11
N SER A 76 14.19 8.45 17.32
CA SER A 76 15.33 9.34 17.55
C SER A 76 16.65 8.64 17.26
N CYS A 77 16.84 7.42 17.79
CA CYS A 77 18.05 6.63 17.55
C CYS A 77 18.20 6.23 16.06
N GLU A 78 17.11 5.97 15.35
CA GLU A 78 17.14 5.69 13.91
C GLU A 78 17.62 6.89 13.10
N VAL A 79 17.22 8.11 13.48
CA VAL A 79 17.74 9.35 12.85
C VAL A 79 19.23 9.53 13.12
N GLU A 80 19.69 9.25 14.34
CA GLU A 80 21.12 9.29 14.69
C GLU A 80 21.90 8.21 13.94
N LEU A 81 21.39 7.01 13.84
CA LEU A 81 21.97 5.92 13.08
C LEU A 81 22.13 6.28 11.59
N GLN A 82 21.12 6.93 11.03
CA GLN A 82 21.21 7.38 9.63
C GLN A 82 22.31 8.44 9.46
N LYS A 83 22.43 9.39 10.38
CA LYS A 83 23.52 10.39 10.36
C LYS A 83 24.89 9.72 10.48
N ALA A 84 25.03 8.77 11.40
CA ALA A 84 26.29 8.04 11.56
C ALA A 84 26.68 7.24 10.30
N ARG A 85 25.69 6.64 9.62
CA ARG A 85 25.91 5.96 8.32
C ARG A 85 26.33 6.94 7.23
N ASP A 86 25.71 8.12 7.17
CA ASP A 86 26.04 9.14 6.18
C ASP A 86 27.45 9.70 6.44
N GLU A 87 27.82 9.92 7.70
CA GLU A 87 29.19 10.35 8.09
C GLU A 87 30.21 9.27 7.74
N ARG A 88 29.94 8.00 8.03
CA ARG A 88 30.76 6.87 7.62
C ARG A 88 30.96 6.82 6.10
N SER A 89 29.90 7.01 5.35
CA SER A 89 29.94 7.05 3.88
C SER A 89 30.79 8.20 3.35
N ARG A 90 30.63 9.39 3.92
CA ARG A 90 31.44 10.56 3.58
C ARG A 90 32.94 10.31 3.90
N LYS A 91 33.20 9.71 5.04
CA LYS A 91 34.63 9.42 5.42
C LYS A 91 35.25 8.39 4.49
N ARG A 92 34.48 7.37 4.10
CA ARG A 92 34.87 6.40 3.08
C ARG A 92 35.23 7.09 1.75
N GLU A 93 34.37 7.97 1.27
CA GLU A 93 34.59 8.72 0.02
C GLU A 93 35.81 9.63 0.14
N GLU A 94 36.02 10.28 1.29
CA GLU A 94 37.15 11.13 1.55
C GLU A 94 38.46 10.34 1.50
N ILE A 95 38.54 9.19 2.19
CA ILE A 95 39.74 8.34 2.21
C ILE A 95 40.08 7.83 0.79
N ILE A 96 39.07 7.31 0.09
CA ILE A 96 39.24 6.83 -1.30
C ILE A 96 39.67 7.99 -2.20
N GLY A 97 39.06 9.17 -2.06
CA GLY A 97 39.39 10.36 -2.81
C GLY A 97 40.85 10.81 -2.57
N GLN A 98 41.33 10.75 -1.33
CA GLN A 98 42.72 11.04 -0.98
C GLN A 98 43.68 10.02 -1.61
N MET A 99 43.39 8.72 -1.52
CA MET A 99 44.20 7.67 -2.14
C MET A 99 44.27 7.81 -3.67
N ILE A 100 43.17 8.14 -4.32
CA ILE A 100 43.13 8.42 -5.77
C ILE A 100 43.96 9.67 -6.11
N ALA A 101 43.87 10.71 -5.30
CA ALA A 101 44.64 11.95 -5.51
C ALA A 101 46.15 11.71 -5.38
N GLU A 102 46.59 10.95 -4.38
CA GLU A 102 47.98 10.57 -4.20
C GLU A 102 48.51 9.73 -5.37
N GLU A 103 47.75 8.73 -5.78
CA GLU A 103 48.10 7.88 -6.93
C GLU A 103 48.18 8.71 -8.22
N LYS A 104 47.28 9.68 -8.41
CA LYS A 104 47.30 10.60 -9.54
C LYS A 104 48.55 11.51 -9.52
N GLU A 105 48.93 12.02 -8.37
CA GLU A 105 50.13 12.83 -8.23
C GLU A 105 51.39 12.02 -8.58
N MET A 106 51.50 10.79 -8.07
CA MET A 106 52.61 9.89 -8.43
C MET A 106 52.64 9.57 -9.93
N TYR A 107 51.47 9.36 -10.53
CA TYR A 107 51.33 9.14 -11.98
C TYR A 107 51.85 10.35 -12.77
N GLU A 108 51.43 11.57 -12.44
CA GLU A 108 51.85 12.77 -13.16
C GLU A 108 53.36 13.00 -13.04
N LYS A 109 53.93 12.80 -11.85
CA LYS A 109 55.40 12.86 -11.67
C LYS A 109 56.15 11.84 -12.55
N ARG A 110 55.62 10.62 -12.63
CA ARG A 110 56.28 9.56 -13.45
C ARG A 110 56.12 9.83 -14.94
N LYS A 111 54.95 10.32 -15.36
CA LYS A 111 54.68 10.75 -16.73
C LYS A 111 55.59 11.90 -17.15
N GLU A 112 55.72 12.91 -16.31
CA GLU A 112 56.63 14.04 -16.57
C GLU A 112 58.09 13.58 -16.77
N ASN A 113 58.56 12.64 -15.94
CA ASN A 113 59.88 12.07 -16.07
C ASN A 113 60.05 11.32 -17.40
N LEU A 114 59.08 10.52 -17.81
CA LEU A 114 59.12 9.82 -19.09
C LEU A 114 59.04 10.78 -20.28
N GLU A 115 58.28 11.87 -20.19
CA GLU A 115 58.22 12.90 -21.20
C GLU A 115 59.58 13.68 -21.31
N LYS A 116 60.21 13.97 -20.17
CA LYS A 116 61.56 14.53 -20.15
C LYS A 116 62.61 13.61 -20.81
N GLN A 117 62.54 12.30 -20.49
CA GLN A 117 63.38 11.28 -21.15
C GLN A 117 63.07 11.23 -22.66
N ARG A 118 61.83 11.28 -23.09
CA ARG A 118 61.45 11.31 -24.50
C ARG A 118 62.09 12.51 -25.23
N LYS A 119 62.02 13.72 -24.65
CA LYS A 119 62.63 14.94 -25.17
C LYS A 119 64.15 14.81 -25.26
N LEU A 120 64.78 14.29 -24.19
CA LEU A 120 66.19 14.09 -24.15
C LEU A 120 66.67 13.11 -25.24
N ILE A 121 66.05 11.97 -25.40
CA ILE A 121 66.35 11.01 -26.46
C ILE A 121 66.21 11.66 -27.84
N GLY A 122 65.11 12.44 -28.08
CA GLY A 122 64.89 13.14 -29.34
C GLY A 122 66.04 14.10 -29.65
N GLN A 123 66.59 14.84 -28.63
CA GLN A 123 67.68 15.76 -28.78
C GLN A 123 69.08 15.07 -28.95
N THR A 124 69.32 14.05 -28.12
CA THR A 124 70.60 13.33 -28.12
C THR A 124 70.81 12.51 -29.38
N GLU A 125 69.76 11.84 -29.86
CA GLU A 125 69.85 11.02 -31.06
C GLU A 125 69.56 11.83 -32.35
N GLY A 126 69.29 13.14 -32.21
CA GLY A 126 68.99 14.04 -33.33
C GLY A 126 67.78 13.64 -34.17
N VAL A 127 66.80 12.92 -33.58
CA VAL A 127 65.66 12.39 -34.29
C VAL A 127 64.71 13.53 -34.70
N PRO A 128 64.43 13.72 -36.00
CA PRO A 128 63.48 14.76 -36.46
C PRO A 128 62.13 14.59 -35.82
N GLY A 129 61.49 15.72 -35.45
CA GLY A 129 60.18 15.70 -34.78
C GLY A 129 59.09 14.97 -35.58
N ILE A 130 59.22 14.93 -36.89
CA ILE A 130 58.27 14.19 -37.76
C ILE A 130 58.31 12.68 -37.49
N CYS A 131 59.51 12.14 -37.16
CA CYS A 131 59.71 10.71 -36.85
C CYS A 131 59.10 10.29 -35.49
N THR A 132 58.68 11.25 -34.64
CA THR A 132 58.02 11.00 -33.37
C THR A 132 56.50 11.05 -33.49
N THR A 133 55.95 11.45 -34.65
CA THR A 133 54.52 11.53 -34.87
C THR A 133 53.93 10.13 -34.99
N ARG A 134 52.73 9.98 -34.47
CA ARG A 134 51.99 8.69 -34.50
C ARG A 134 51.76 8.20 -35.94
N LEU A 135 51.52 9.11 -36.89
CA LEU A 135 51.37 8.77 -38.30
C LEU A 135 52.66 8.15 -38.87
N PHE A 136 53.81 8.81 -38.63
CA PHE A 136 55.10 8.27 -39.09
C PHE A 136 55.39 6.89 -38.50
N LEU A 137 55.17 6.73 -37.19
CA LEU A 137 55.38 5.45 -36.49
C LEU A 137 54.43 4.35 -37.01
N ALA A 138 53.17 4.66 -37.27
CA ALA A 138 52.24 3.72 -37.85
C ALA A 138 52.60 3.28 -39.27
N PHE A 139 53.11 4.19 -40.11
CA PHE A 139 53.50 3.86 -41.48
C PHE A 139 54.87 3.16 -41.59
N PHE A 140 55.86 3.53 -40.79
CA PHE A 140 57.24 3.02 -40.93
C PHE A 140 57.68 2.03 -39.85
N CYS A 141 56.99 2.00 -38.71
CA CYS A 141 57.32 1.12 -37.58
C CYS A 141 56.10 0.60 -36.85
N PRO A 142 55.08 0.02 -37.56
CA PRO A 142 53.85 -0.44 -36.90
C PRO A 142 54.17 -1.57 -35.90
N ARG A 143 53.69 -1.43 -34.64
CA ARG A 143 53.90 -2.40 -33.56
C ARG A 143 52.60 -2.82 -32.89
N THR A 144 51.62 -1.97 -32.92
CA THR A 144 50.36 -2.21 -32.26
C THR A 144 49.19 -2.41 -33.26
N GLY A 145 48.13 -3.09 -32.86
CA GLY A 145 46.91 -3.23 -33.70
C GLY A 145 46.29 -1.89 -34.05
N LYS A 146 46.49 -0.86 -33.20
CA LYS A 146 46.01 0.50 -33.47
C LYS A 146 46.85 1.16 -34.57
N ASP A 147 48.13 0.92 -34.62
CA ASP A 147 49.02 1.42 -35.70
C ASP A 147 48.65 0.78 -37.03
N ALA A 148 48.32 -0.53 -37.01
CA ALA A 148 47.83 -1.22 -38.20
C ALA A 148 46.53 -0.61 -38.71
N LEU A 149 45.62 -0.24 -37.82
CA LEU A 149 44.34 0.45 -38.22
C LEU A 149 44.62 1.83 -38.83
N ILE A 150 45.51 2.62 -38.21
CA ILE A 150 45.89 3.94 -38.72
C ILE A 150 46.59 3.79 -40.10
N LEU A 151 47.40 2.77 -40.26
CA LEU A 151 48.06 2.46 -41.54
C LEU A 151 47.02 2.12 -42.61
N VAL A 152 46.06 1.24 -42.32
CA VAL A 152 44.97 0.88 -43.27
C VAL A 152 44.13 2.11 -43.64
N ILE A 153 43.69 2.92 -42.65
CA ILE A 153 42.95 4.15 -42.92
C ILE A 153 43.75 5.12 -43.75
N GLY A 154 45.05 5.31 -43.42
CA GLY A 154 45.96 6.16 -44.15
C GLY A 154 46.13 5.71 -45.59
N LEU A 155 46.28 4.40 -45.87
CA LEU A 155 46.37 3.84 -47.19
C LEU A 155 45.05 4.03 -47.97
N VAL A 156 43.91 3.86 -47.37
CA VAL A 156 42.62 4.12 -48.00
C VAL A 156 42.51 5.62 -48.41
N ILE A 157 42.85 6.55 -47.53
CA ILE A 157 42.87 7.96 -47.84
C ILE A 157 43.84 8.27 -48.98
N LEU A 158 45.03 7.72 -48.89
CA LEU A 158 46.13 8.01 -49.81
C LEU A 158 45.91 7.46 -51.22
N PHE A 159 45.42 6.19 -51.30
CA PHE A 159 45.24 5.52 -52.57
C PHE A 159 43.83 5.48 -53.13
N LEU A 160 42.81 5.82 -52.33
CA LEU A 160 41.46 5.85 -52.80
C LEU A 160 40.85 7.27 -52.79
N VAL A 161 40.91 7.97 -51.65
CA VAL A 161 40.28 9.29 -51.54
C VAL A 161 41.04 10.36 -52.29
N LEU A 162 42.35 10.50 -52.14
CA LEU A 162 43.16 11.55 -52.75
C LEU A 162 43.16 11.44 -54.28
N PRO A 163 43.43 10.30 -54.93
CA PRO A 163 43.37 10.20 -56.41
C PRO A 163 41.97 10.51 -56.96
N MET A 164 40.90 10.07 -56.26
CA MET A 164 39.51 10.37 -56.65
C MET A 164 39.18 11.86 -56.54
N THR A 165 39.64 12.53 -55.46
CA THR A 165 39.41 13.99 -55.35
C THR A 165 40.10 14.78 -56.44
N VAL A 166 41.35 14.38 -56.80
CA VAL A 166 42.06 15.01 -57.92
C VAL A 166 41.39 14.72 -59.25
N TYR A 167 40.93 13.52 -59.48
CA TYR A 167 40.22 13.12 -60.71
C TYR A 167 38.90 13.91 -60.90
N PHE A 168 38.04 13.95 -59.88
CA PHE A 168 36.80 14.71 -59.99
C PHE A 168 37.02 16.23 -60.03
N GLY A 169 38.00 16.76 -59.32
CA GLY A 169 38.31 18.19 -59.28
C GLY A 169 38.97 18.71 -60.58
N ALA A 170 39.87 17.94 -61.20
CA ALA A 170 40.62 18.36 -62.39
C ALA A 170 40.00 17.92 -63.73
N TYR A 171 39.31 16.79 -63.75
CA TYR A 171 38.82 16.17 -64.98
C TYR A 171 37.30 15.90 -65.02
N GLY A 172 36.56 16.40 -64.02
CA GLY A 172 35.09 16.30 -63.96
C GLY A 172 34.53 14.85 -64.02
N GLY A 173 35.38 13.82 -63.87
CA GLY A 173 34.93 12.41 -63.78
C GLY A 173 34.67 11.72 -65.15
N ASN A 174 34.97 12.33 -66.28
CA ASN A 174 34.55 11.84 -67.61
C ASN A 174 35.64 11.10 -68.44
N ASP A 175 36.89 11.17 -67.99
CA ASP A 175 38.03 10.56 -68.76
C ASP A 175 38.67 9.38 -67.99
N ARG A 176 38.40 8.17 -68.47
CA ARG A 176 38.95 6.92 -67.89
C ARG A 176 40.50 6.85 -68.04
N GLN A 177 41.05 7.45 -69.08
CA GLN A 177 42.51 7.40 -69.27
C GLN A 177 43.23 8.31 -68.27
N ALA A 178 42.65 9.50 -68.02
CA ALA A 178 43.09 10.38 -66.97
C ALA A 178 43.08 9.73 -65.57
N LEU A 179 42.03 8.98 -65.25
CA LEU A 179 41.93 8.25 -64.00
C LEU A 179 43.11 7.28 -63.83
N THR A 180 43.39 6.46 -64.85
CA THR A 180 44.53 5.52 -64.80
C THR A 180 45.87 6.24 -64.64
N GLY A 181 46.08 7.37 -65.37
CA GLY A 181 47.29 8.18 -65.28
C GLY A 181 47.46 8.78 -63.86
N ILE A 182 46.40 9.29 -63.24
CA ILE A 182 46.41 9.82 -61.88
C ILE A 182 46.83 8.73 -60.88
N TYR A 183 46.20 7.57 -60.94
CA TYR A 183 46.53 6.46 -60.02
C TYR A 183 47.98 6.05 -60.18
N LEU A 184 48.47 5.89 -61.39
CA LEU A 184 49.86 5.53 -61.65
C LEU A 184 50.85 6.58 -61.15
N ALA A 185 50.57 7.84 -61.36
CA ALA A 185 51.36 8.94 -60.79
C ALA A 185 51.40 8.93 -59.28
N PHE A 186 50.20 8.73 -58.62
CA PHE A 186 50.15 8.61 -57.15
C PHE A 186 50.96 7.41 -56.63
N ILE A 187 50.87 6.26 -57.25
CA ILE A 187 51.66 5.10 -56.85
C ILE A 187 53.14 5.36 -57.00
N VAL A 188 53.61 5.92 -58.11
CA VAL A 188 55.02 6.20 -58.29
C VAL A 188 55.54 7.24 -57.33
N VAL A 189 54.81 8.35 -57.14
CA VAL A 189 55.19 9.42 -56.21
C VAL A 189 55.26 8.88 -54.75
N PHE A 190 54.21 8.18 -54.29
CA PHE A 190 54.21 7.67 -52.94
C PHE A 190 55.19 6.52 -52.69
N TYR A 191 55.38 5.65 -53.67
CA TYR A 191 56.42 4.60 -53.55
C TYR A 191 57.83 5.21 -53.49
N THR A 192 58.12 6.19 -54.33
CA THR A 192 59.42 6.89 -54.30
C THR A 192 59.63 7.62 -52.98
N LEU A 193 58.60 8.33 -52.48
CA LEU A 193 58.62 9.03 -51.21
C LEU A 193 58.80 8.07 -50.03
N TYR A 194 58.12 6.91 -50.07
CA TYR A 194 58.24 5.84 -49.07
C TYR A 194 59.69 5.29 -49.04
N LEU A 195 60.29 4.98 -50.20
CA LEU A 195 61.67 4.51 -50.26
C LEU A 195 62.67 5.56 -49.76
N LEU A 196 62.49 6.83 -50.16
CA LEU A 196 63.34 7.96 -49.69
C LEU A 196 63.27 8.08 -48.17
N ILE A 197 62.11 8.09 -47.58
CA ILE A 197 61.91 8.17 -46.13
C ILE A 197 62.44 6.93 -45.45
N ASN A 198 62.19 5.75 -45.98
CA ASN A 198 62.66 4.50 -45.39
C ASN A 198 64.21 4.45 -45.35
N ASN A 199 64.92 4.79 -46.42
CA ASN A 199 66.38 4.66 -46.53
C ASN A 199 67.06 5.85 -45.86
N LEU A 200 66.61 7.09 -46.04
CA LEU A 200 67.29 8.27 -45.55
C LEU A 200 67.00 8.62 -44.10
N VAL A 201 65.78 8.33 -43.69
CA VAL A 201 65.30 8.71 -42.36
C VAL A 201 65.18 7.54 -41.39
N LYS A 202 64.55 6.46 -41.78
CA LYS A 202 64.37 5.32 -40.87
C LYS A 202 65.64 4.66 -40.48
N ASP A 203 66.50 4.32 -41.46
CA ASP A 203 67.77 3.59 -41.19
C ASP A 203 68.76 4.43 -40.38
N LYS A 204 68.86 5.73 -40.67
CA LYS A 204 69.76 6.67 -39.93
C LYS A 204 69.30 6.84 -38.47
N TYR A 205 68.03 6.92 -38.18
CA TYR A 205 67.50 7.22 -36.85
C TYR A 205 66.89 6.01 -36.15
N LEU A 206 67.09 4.79 -36.67
CA LEU A 206 66.42 3.57 -36.17
C LEU A 206 66.64 3.36 -34.65
N VAL A 207 67.80 3.59 -34.17
CA VAL A 207 68.15 3.42 -32.73
C VAL A 207 67.34 4.41 -31.88
N GLY A 208 67.38 5.69 -32.27
CA GLY A 208 66.63 6.74 -31.57
C GLY A 208 65.09 6.49 -31.61
N ILE A 209 64.57 6.10 -32.80
CA ILE A 209 63.16 5.75 -32.93
C ILE A 209 62.76 4.58 -32.03
N ASN A 210 63.61 3.52 -31.96
CA ASN A 210 63.36 2.38 -31.08
C ASN A 210 63.35 2.75 -29.58
N LYS A 211 64.23 3.66 -29.14
CA LYS A 211 64.23 4.17 -27.78
C LYS A 211 62.98 5.01 -27.49
N LEU A 212 62.57 5.85 -28.42
CA LEU A 212 61.34 6.64 -28.31
C LEU A 212 60.09 5.80 -28.26
N LEU A 213 60.02 4.71 -29.06
CA LEU A 213 58.93 3.75 -29.02
C LEU A 213 58.80 3.01 -27.69
N LYS A 214 59.95 2.65 -27.07
CA LYS A 214 59.95 2.06 -25.72
C LYS A 214 59.35 3.00 -24.69
N VAL A 215 59.77 4.28 -24.70
CA VAL A 215 59.19 5.28 -23.78
C VAL A 215 57.68 5.49 -24.05
N ALA A 216 57.27 5.48 -25.32
CA ALA A 216 55.85 5.56 -25.67
C ALA A 216 55.04 4.35 -25.15
N GLU A 217 55.62 3.15 -25.25
CA GLU A 217 55.01 1.93 -24.71
C GLU A 217 54.91 1.95 -23.17
N GLU A 218 55.96 2.47 -22.50
CA GLU A 218 55.97 2.68 -21.04
C GLU A 218 54.91 3.69 -20.62
N LEU A 219 54.69 4.77 -21.39
CA LEU A 219 53.64 5.75 -21.13
C LEU A 219 52.23 5.13 -21.30
N GLU A 220 52.01 4.30 -22.34
CA GLU A 220 50.77 3.62 -22.54
C GLU A 220 50.48 2.59 -21.44
N LYS A 221 51.51 1.83 -21.02
CA LYS A 221 51.40 0.91 -19.87
C LYS A 221 51.13 1.65 -18.55
N LEU A 222 51.78 2.80 -18.35
CA LEU A 222 51.57 3.63 -17.17
C LEU A 222 50.12 4.13 -17.11
N GLU A 223 49.57 4.57 -18.25
CA GLU A 223 48.19 5.04 -18.34
C GLU A 223 47.16 3.89 -18.12
N ALA A 224 47.42 2.71 -18.69
CA ALA A 224 46.61 1.53 -18.48
C ALA A 224 46.61 1.08 -17.01
N ASN A 225 47.78 1.09 -16.38
CA ASN A 225 47.95 0.74 -14.97
C ASN A 225 47.24 1.76 -14.05
N ARG A 226 47.30 3.07 -14.36
CA ARG A 226 46.53 4.08 -13.62
C ARG A 226 45.05 3.80 -13.63
N LYS A 227 44.44 3.58 -14.82
CA LYS A 227 43.03 3.28 -14.95
C LYS A 227 42.61 2.02 -14.20
N LYS A 228 43.48 1.00 -14.21
CA LYS A 228 43.28 -0.22 -13.45
C LYS A 228 43.29 0.03 -11.95
N ARG A 229 44.31 0.78 -11.49
CA ARG A 229 44.49 1.09 -10.07
C ARG A 229 43.41 1.99 -9.52
N GLU A 230 42.95 2.98 -10.28
CA GLU A 230 41.82 3.84 -9.93
C GLU A 230 40.54 3.01 -9.69
N LYS A 231 40.23 2.07 -10.59
CA LYS A 231 39.11 1.14 -10.41
C LYS A 231 39.28 0.19 -9.20
N GLU A 232 40.47 -0.25 -8.93
CA GLU A 232 40.79 -1.05 -7.75
C GLU A 232 40.51 -0.27 -6.47
N LEU A 233 40.93 1.00 -6.41
CA LEU A 233 40.71 1.90 -5.27
C LEU A 233 39.25 2.23 -5.07
N GLU A 234 38.50 2.49 -6.14
CA GLU A 234 37.02 2.70 -6.07
C GLU A 234 36.29 1.48 -5.50
N ASN A 235 36.77 0.29 -5.80
CA ASN A 235 36.16 -0.98 -5.35
C ASN A 235 36.84 -1.57 -4.11
N LEU A 236 37.59 -0.78 -3.34
CA LEU A 236 38.22 -1.25 -2.11
C LEU A 236 37.14 -1.68 -1.09
N PRO A 237 37.28 -2.87 -0.48
CA PRO A 237 36.36 -3.29 0.57
C PRO A 237 36.54 -2.42 1.81
N ASP A 238 35.45 -2.17 2.52
CA ASP A 238 35.42 -1.34 3.74
C ASP A 238 36.43 -1.84 4.80
N SER A 239 36.67 -3.16 4.86
CA SER A 239 37.63 -3.77 5.77
C SER A 239 39.09 -3.34 5.55
N ALA A 240 39.39 -2.75 4.39
CA ALA A 240 40.72 -2.23 4.06
C ALA A 240 40.86 -0.74 4.38
N LEU A 241 39.81 -0.07 4.82
CA LEU A 241 39.74 1.33 5.15
C LEU A 241 39.72 1.51 6.68
N ASP A 242 40.36 2.57 7.17
CA ASP A 242 40.29 2.91 8.60
C ASP A 242 39.02 3.65 8.92
N LEU A 243 37.94 2.88 9.10
CA LEU A 243 36.60 3.35 9.44
C LEU A 243 36.15 2.90 10.86
N GLY A 244 37.09 2.41 11.69
CA GLY A 244 36.80 1.74 12.96
C GLY A 244 35.92 2.56 13.91
N GLU A 245 36.21 3.85 14.10
CA GLU A 245 35.43 4.72 14.96
C GLU A 245 33.96 4.87 14.46
N PHE A 246 33.78 4.99 13.16
CA PHE A 246 32.41 5.10 12.54
C PHE A 246 31.65 3.77 12.57
N ASP A 247 32.38 2.65 12.40
CA ASP A 247 31.79 1.31 12.50
C ASP A 247 31.36 1.02 13.94
N GLU A 248 32.15 1.41 14.94
CA GLU A 248 31.81 1.28 16.35
C GLU A 248 30.56 2.08 16.69
N GLU A 249 30.45 3.33 16.23
CA GLU A 249 29.26 4.17 16.49
C GLU A 249 28.01 3.63 15.81
N VAL A 250 28.08 3.18 14.56
CA VAL A 250 26.98 2.52 13.87
C VAL A 250 26.52 1.26 14.62
N ASN A 251 27.48 0.42 15.04
CA ASN A 251 27.18 -0.80 15.79
C ASN A 251 26.58 -0.49 17.17
N ARG A 252 27.07 0.54 17.86
CA ARG A 252 26.54 1.00 19.14
C ARG A 252 25.09 1.42 19.01
N LEU A 253 24.76 2.27 18.02
CA LEU A 253 23.39 2.74 17.80
C LEU A 253 22.46 1.60 17.40
N GLN A 254 22.93 0.65 16.59
CA GLN A 254 22.16 -0.55 16.26
C GLN A 254 21.86 -1.40 17.50
N ALA A 255 22.83 -1.59 18.38
CA ALA A 255 22.65 -2.32 19.61
C ALA A 255 21.64 -1.62 20.55
N VAL A 256 21.68 -0.29 20.63
CA VAL A 256 20.71 0.51 21.41
C VAL A 256 19.28 0.32 20.88
N ILE A 257 19.09 0.41 19.56
CA ILE A 257 17.77 0.20 18.93
C ILE A 257 17.26 -1.22 19.19
N GLU A 258 18.13 -2.22 19.11
CA GLU A 258 17.76 -3.63 19.40
C GLU A 258 17.34 -3.80 20.85
N GLU A 259 18.08 -3.18 21.78
CA GLU A 259 17.76 -3.22 23.21
C GLU A 259 16.44 -2.50 23.51
N LEU A 260 16.19 -1.31 22.93
CA LEU A 260 14.93 -0.59 23.06
C LEU A 260 13.73 -1.40 22.52
N ASN A 261 13.91 -2.11 21.40
CA ASN A 261 12.89 -3.00 20.88
C ASN A 261 12.59 -4.16 21.85
N LYS A 262 13.61 -4.77 22.43
CA LYS A 262 13.42 -5.81 23.46
C LYS A 262 12.68 -5.27 24.68
N GLN A 263 13.04 -4.08 25.18
CA GLN A 263 12.39 -3.45 26.31
C GLN A 263 10.93 -3.11 26.01
N LYS A 264 10.64 -2.58 24.81
CA LYS A 264 9.28 -2.35 24.34
C LYS A 264 8.45 -3.65 24.35
N ASP A 265 9.01 -4.72 23.78
CA ASP A 265 8.30 -6.01 23.70
C ASP A 265 8.05 -6.60 25.10
N VAL A 266 9.01 -6.48 26.01
CA VAL A 266 8.82 -6.86 27.43
C VAL A 266 7.76 -5.99 28.10
N ALA A 267 7.75 -4.69 27.89
CA ALA A 267 6.75 -3.78 28.45
C ALA A 267 5.33 -4.11 27.96
N ILE A 268 5.19 -4.42 26.67
CA ILE A 268 3.93 -4.86 26.07
C ILE A 268 3.50 -6.22 26.65
N LEU A 269 4.42 -7.18 26.74
CA LEU A 269 4.13 -8.50 27.31
C LEU A 269 3.69 -8.40 28.76
N ASN A 270 4.36 -7.58 29.57
CA ASN A 270 3.99 -7.33 30.95
C ASN A 270 2.60 -6.66 31.06
N PHE A 271 2.27 -5.74 30.15
CA PHE A 271 0.94 -5.16 30.08
C PHE A 271 -0.11 -6.22 29.72
N ASP A 272 0.14 -7.02 28.67
CA ASP A 272 -0.80 -8.03 28.17
C ASP A 272 -1.02 -9.19 29.18
N SER A 273 -0.03 -9.49 30.02
CA SER A 273 -0.10 -10.54 31.06
C SER A 273 -0.68 -10.08 32.40
N ASP A 274 -0.88 -8.76 32.60
CA ASP A 274 -1.42 -8.21 33.84
C ASP A 274 -2.95 -8.23 33.84
N GLU A 275 -3.53 -9.37 34.22
CA GLU A 275 -4.98 -9.53 34.32
C GLU A 275 -5.62 -8.52 35.27
N ARG A 276 -4.93 -8.11 36.35
CA ARG A 276 -5.47 -7.14 37.32
C ARG A 276 -5.65 -5.79 36.66
N ARG A 277 -4.71 -5.38 35.80
CA ARG A 277 -4.79 -4.14 35.04
C ARG A 277 -5.93 -4.16 34.03
N HIS A 278 -6.12 -5.28 33.32
CA HIS A 278 -7.22 -5.46 32.38
C HIS A 278 -8.58 -5.39 33.08
N VAL A 279 -8.71 -6.04 34.26
CA VAL A 279 -9.92 -5.97 35.09
C VAL A 279 -10.17 -4.53 35.57
N ALA A 280 -9.13 -3.82 36.03
CA ALA A 280 -9.26 -2.43 36.48
C ALA A 280 -9.73 -1.50 35.34
N ILE A 281 -9.18 -1.65 34.13
CA ILE A 281 -9.62 -0.89 32.94
C ILE A 281 -11.10 -1.21 32.63
N GLY A 282 -11.46 -2.50 32.70
CA GLY A 282 -12.84 -2.93 32.50
C GLY A 282 -13.81 -2.28 33.50
N GLN A 283 -13.41 -2.25 34.79
CA GLN A 283 -14.21 -1.60 35.84
C GLN A 283 -14.35 -0.09 35.62
N GLU A 284 -13.27 0.61 35.27
CA GLU A 284 -13.32 2.04 34.96
C GLU A 284 -14.29 2.36 33.81
N VAL A 285 -14.26 1.56 32.74
CA VAL A 285 -15.18 1.73 31.61
C VAL A 285 -16.61 1.41 32.03
N GLN A 286 -16.84 0.31 32.78
CA GLN A 286 -18.17 -0.05 33.27
C GLN A 286 -18.74 1.02 34.20
N GLU A 287 -17.96 1.56 35.15
CA GLU A 287 -18.40 2.61 36.07
C GLU A 287 -18.79 3.89 35.31
N LYS A 288 -18.09 4.22 34.24
CA LYS A 288 -18.40 5.38 33.39
C LYS A 288 -19.78 5.25 32.75
N PHE A 289 -20.18 4.06 32.33
CA PHE A 289 -21.46 3.81 31.62
C PHE A 289 -22.56 3.28 32.56
N LYS A 290 -22.26 2.97 33.80
CA LYS A 290 -23.21 2.46 34.79
C LYS A 290 -24.46 3.36 34.91
N PRO A 291 -24.36 4.69 35.02
CA PRO A 291 -25.55 5.54 35.17
C PRO A 291 -26.49 5.44 33.95
N GLU A 292 -25.95 5.28 32.77
CA GLU A 292 -26.71 5.13 31.53
C GLU A 292 -27.46 3.80 31.50
N ILE A 293 -26.79 2.71 31.84
CA ILE A 293 -27.42 1.37 31.92
C ILE A 293 -28.47 1.32 33.03
N ASP A 294 -28.20 1.91 34.20
CA ASP A 294 -29.14 1.99 35.30
C ASP A 294 -30.40 2.79 34.90
N HIS A 295 -30.25 3.87 34.16
CA HIS A 295 -31.37 4.63 33.62
C HIS A 295 -32.20 3.80 32.59
N MET A 296 -31.54 3.09 31.68
CA MET A 296 -32.21 2.24 30.71
C MET A 296 -32.96 1.08 31.39
N ASN A 297 -32.41 0.51 32.44
CA ASN A 297 -33.08 -0.54 33.24
C ASN A 297 -34.31 0.05 33.99
N ALA A 298 -34.19 1.24 34.57
CA ALA A 298 -35.30 1.90 35.23
C ALA A 298 -36.47 2.17 34.26
N VAL A 299 -36.18 2.62 33.03
CA VAL A 299 -37.21 2.80 31.98
C VAL A 299 -37.84 1.47 31.60
N LEU A 300 -37.06 0.39 31.48
CA LEU A 300 -37.57 -0.95 31.22
C LEU A 300 -38.51 -1.43 32.34
N GLU A 301 -38.12 -1.27 33.61
CA GLU A 301 -38.95 -1.64 34.76
C GLU A 301 -40.27 -0.86 34.79
N GLU A 302 -40.26 0.44 34.48
CA GLU A 302 -41.46 1.28 34.37
C GLU A 302 -42.36 0.79 33.24
N THR A 303 -41.82 0.42 32.09
CA THR A 303 -42.55 -0.11 30.94
C THR A 303 -43.17 -1.46 31.27
N ILE A 304 -42.43 -2.37 31.93
CA ILE A 304 -42.94 -3.67 32.41
C ILE A 304 -44.06 -3.48 33.43
N SER A 305 -43.88 -2.60 34.42
CA SER A 305 -44.91 -2.30 35.42
C SER A 305 -46.18 -1.74 34.79
N SER A 306 -46.05 -0.94 33.75
CA SER A 306 -47.19 -0.40 32.98
C SER A 306 -47.88 -1.50 32.17
N TYR A 307 -47.15 -2.41 31.57
CA TYR A 307 -47.68 -3.60 30.88
C TYR A 307 -48.45 -4.51 31.84
N GLU A 308 -47.87 -4.83 33.00
CA GLU A 308 -48.50 -5.67 34.02
C GLU A 308 -49.82 -5.05 34.55
N LYS A 309 -49.85 -3.73 34.76
CA LYS A 309 -51.09 -3.04 35.15
C LYS A 309 -52.15 -3.13 34.07
N MET A 310 -51.78 -2.91 32.82
CA MET A 310 -52.71 -3.03 31.68
C MET A 310 -53.21 -4.46 31.53
N GLN A 311 -52.36 -5.46 31.73
CA GLN A 311 -52.71 -6.87 31.71
C GLN A 311 -53.73 -7.20 32.83
N GLN A 312 -53.53 -6.69 34.06
CA GLN A 312 -54.49 -6.85 35.16
C GLN A 312 -55.82 -6.18 34.89
N GLU A 313 -55.84 -5.01 34.27
CA GLU A 313 -57.05 -4.33 33.85
C GLU A 313 -57.81 -5.14 32.78
N TYR A 314 -57.09 -5.70 31.83
CA TYR A 314 -57.65 -6.58 30.80
C TYR A 314 -58.22 -7.85 31.40
N ASP A 315 -57.55 -8.49 32.33
CA ASP A 315 -58.07 -9.70 33.01
C ASP A 315 -59.30 -9.41 33.83
N LYS A 316 -59.36 -8.26 34.54
CA LYS A 316 -60.61 -7.78 35.22
C LYS A 316 -61.71 -7.55 34.21
N PHE A 317 -61.45 -6.88 33.10
CA PHE A 317 -62.42 -6.64 32.04
C PHE A 317 -63.00 -7.97 31.52
N LEU A 318 -62.16 -8.97 31.23
CA LEU A 318 -62.60 -10.30 30.79
C LEU A 318 -63.46 -11.00 31.82
N ASN A 319 -63.08 -10.97 33.12
CA ASN A 319 -63.82 -11.57 34.22
C ASN A 319 -65.17 -10.87 34.45
N ASP A 320 -65.25 -9.53 34.42
CA ASP A 320 -66.42 -8.75 34.64
C ASP A 320 -67.47 -8.93 33.51
N ARG A 321 -66.96 -9.02 32.26
CA ARG A 321 -67.83 -9.15 31.09
C ARG A 321 -68.30 -10.58 30.84
N ARG A 322 -67.54 -11.59 31.32
CA ARG A 322 -67.88 -13.03 31.11
C ARG A 322 -68.29 -13.35 29.68
N ILE A 323 -67.54 -12.86 28.69
CA ILE A 323 -67.92 -12.85 27.27
C ILE A 323 -68.33 -14.26 26.79
N GLU A 324 -67.52 -15.25 27.13
CA GLU A 324 -67.74 -16.62 26.71
C GLU A 324 -68.99 -17.26 27.39
N GLU A 325 -69.20 -17.00 28.69
CA GLU A 325 -70.40 -17.48 29.40
C GLU A 325 -71.68 -16.78 28.90
N ARG A 326 -71.57 -15.48 28.67
CA ARG A 326 -72.74 -14.67 28.30
C ARG A 326 -73.11 -14.83 26.84
N TYR A 327 -72.14 -15.01 25.94
CA TYR A 327 -72.39 -15.07 24.49
C TYR A 327 -72.05 -16.43 23.88
N GLY A 328 -71.80 -17.49 24.65
CA GLY A 328 -71.46 -18.83 24.18
C GLY A 328 -72.51 -19.49 23.33
N ILE A 329 -73.80 -19.28 23.66
CA ILE A 329 -74.93 -19.79 22.86
C ILE A 329 -74.90 -19.10 21.47
N LEU A 330 -74.61 -17.79 21.40
CA LEU A 330 -74.50 -17.10 20.11
C LEU A 330 -73.31 -17.63 19.28
N LEU A 331 -72.19 -18.01 19.93
CA LEU A 331 -71.06 -18.62 19.26
C LEU A 331 -71.40 -20.00 18.69
N GLN A 332 -72.20 -20.78 19.39
CA GLN A 332 -72.67 -22.07 18.87
C GLN A 332 -73.64 -21.92 17.70
N ALA A 333 -74.52 -20.88 17.74
CA ALA A 333 -75.43 -20.56 16.66
C ALA A 333 -74.76 -19.94 15.44
N GLU A 334 -73.78 -19.13 15.64
CA GLU A 334 -72.99 -18.44 14.62
C GLU A 334 -71.54 -18.41 15.05
N PRO A 335 -70.62 -19.31 14.52
CA PRO A 335 -69.29 -19.44 14.93
C PRO A 335 -68.43 -18.14 14.71
N ASP A 336 -68.84 -17.34 13.74
CA ASP A 336 -68.17 -16.10 13.42
C ASP A 336 -68.74 -14.86 14.12
N ILE A 337 -69.60 -15.06 15.13
CA ILE A 337 -70.35 -13.98 15.81
C ILE A 337 -69.40 -12.93 16.43
N PHE A 338 -68.16 -13.27 16.75
CA PHE A 338 -67.20 -12.33 17.29
C PHE A 338 -66.48 -11.49 16.20
N SER A 339 -66.83 -11.73 14.92
CA SER A 339 -66.44 -10.85 13.84
C SER A 339 -67.33 -9.60 13.81
N GLN A 340 -66.65 -8.43 13.76
CA GLN A 340 -67.37 -7.15 13.72
C GLN A 340 -68.27 -7.03 12.48
N THR A 341 -67.83 -7.57 11.36
CA THR A 341 -68.65 -7.64 10.11
C THR A 341 -69.87 -8.48 10.25
N VAL A 342 -69.80 -9.61 10.95
CA VAL A 342 -70.96 -10.49 11.20
C VAL A 342 -71.98 -9.81 12.11
N ILE A 343 -71.49 -9.15 13.17
CA ILE A 343 -72.39 -8.39 14.07
C ILE A 343 -73.08 -7.27 13.32
N ASP A 344 -72.41 -6.53 12.48
CA ASP A 344 -72.98 -5.45 11.68
C ASP A 344 -74.00 -5.97 10.67
N GLU A 345 -73.74 -7.12 10.05
CA GLU A 345 -74.74 -7.79 9.21
C GLU A 345 -76.00 -8.22 10.00
N LEU A 346 -75.80 -8.78 11.19
CA LEU A 346 -76.95 -9.19 12.01
C LEU A 346 -77.72 -7.99 12.52
N ILE A 347 -77.15 -6.90 12.91
CA ILE A 347 -77.80 -5.63 13.25
C ILE A 347 -78.56 -5.10 12.05
N PHE A 348 -77.93 -5.14 10.83
CA PHE A 348 -78.67 -4.76 9.61
C PHE A 348 -79.97 -5.57 9.38
N TYR A 349 -79.87 -6.91 9.59
CA TYR A 349 -81.09 -7.75 9.46
C TYR A 349 -82.13 -7.45 10.52
N LEU A 350 -81.79 -7.12 11.75
CA LEU A 350 -82.71 -6.72 12.81
C LEU A 350 -83.37 -5.37 12.52
N THR A 351 -82.66 -4.44 11.89
CA THR A 351 -83.13 -3.08 11.67
C THR A 351 -83.91 -2.91 10.34
N HIS A 352 -83.52 -3.67 9.29
CA HIS A 352 -84.05 -3.48 7.92
C HIS A 352 -84.72 -4.70 7.35
N SER A 353 -85.04 -5.74 8.17
CA SER A 353 -85.79 -6.91 7.74
C SER A 353 -86.81 -7.36 8.82
N ASP A 354 -87.71 -8.32 8.50
CA ASP A 354 -88.71 -8.86 9.46
C ASP A 354 -88.09 -9.81 10.52
N ALA A 355 -86.78 -9.64 10.86
CA ALA A 355 -86.12 -10.43 11.91
C ALA A 355 -86.44 -9.82 13.27
N GLU A 356 -87.37 -10.45 14.03
CA GLU A 356 -87.80 -9.98 15.36
C GLU A 356 -86.77 -10.19 16.45
N ASN A 357 -85.85 -11.11 16.26
CA ASN A 357 -84.80 -11.45 17.23
C ASN A 357 -83.47 -11.94 16.55
N ILE A 358 -82.39 -12.09 17.37
CA ILE A 358 -81.08 -12.48 16.90
C ILE A 358 -81.12 -13.86 16.19
N SER A 359 -81.89 -14.83 16.72
CA SER A 359 -81.98 -16.15 16.09
C SER A 359 -82.51 -16.03 14.66
N LYS A 360 -83.60 -15.26 14.43
CA LYS A 360 -84.14 -15.04 13.08
C LYS A 360 -83.16 -14.27 12.17
N ALA A 361 -82.39 -13.34 12.71
CA ALA A 361 -81.34 -12.63 11.96
C ALA A 361 -80.22 -13.59 11.51
N ILE A 362 -79.80 -14.52 12.38
CA ILE A 362 -78.80 -15.56 12.03
C ILE A 362 -79.33 -16.48 10.94
N ILE A 363 -80.53 -16.94 11.03
CA ILE A 363 -81.19 -17.80 10.01
C ILE A 363 -81.28 -17.08 8.65
N LYS A 364 -81.62 -15.79 8.63
CA LYS A 364 -81.65 -14.98 7.40
C LYS A 364 -80.23 -14.79 6.80
N ARG A 365 -79.25 -14.56 7.64
CA ARG A 365 -77.87 -14.46 7.21
C ARG A 365 -77.35 -15.78 6.59
N LYS A 366 -77.53 -16.91 7.28
CA LYS A 366 -77.18 -18.25 6.79
C LYS A 366 -77.85 -18.59 5.48
N LYS A 367 -79.20 -18.28 5.37
CA LYS A 367 -79.94 -18.48 4.13
C LYS A 367 -79.34 -17.67 2.96
N LYS A 368 -78.92 -16.45 3.18
CA LYS A 368 -78.26 -15.62 2.16
C LYS A 368 -76.94 -16.18 1.75
N LEU A 369 -76.18 -16.77 2.68
CA LEU A 369 -74.84 -17.38 2.44
C LEU A 369 -74.94 -18.82 1.89
N GLY A 370 -76.20 -19.38 1.69
CA GLY A 370 -76.35 -20.74 1.23
C GLY A 370 -75.97 -21.83 2.23
N GLN A 371 -75.82 -21.48 3.52
CA GLN A 371 -75.46 -22.39 4.60
C GLN A 371 -76.70 -23.05 5.21
N PRO A 372 -76.62 -24.33 5.71
CA PRO A 372 -77.74 -24.98 6.37
C PRO A 372 -78.14 -24.19 7.62
N ALA A 373 -79.39 -23.74 7.69
CA ALA A 373 -79.95 -23.17 8.89
C ALA A 373 -80.56 -24.34 9.72
N ASN A 374 -80.02 -24.59 10.90
CA ASN A 374 -80.68 -25.48 11.85
C ASN A 374 -81.84 -24.69 12.46
N ASP A 375 -83.04 -25.19 12.23
CA ASP A 375 -84.29 -24.68 12.83
C ASP A 375 -84.33 -24.88 14.34
#